data_08ad08839307c3d417f33f112c7990b3
#
_entry.id   08ad08839307c3d417f33f112c7990b3
#
_cell.length_a   1.000
_cell.length_b   1.000
_cell.length_c   1.000
_cell.angle_alpha   90.00
_cell.angle_beta   90.00
_cell.angle_gamma   90.00
#
_symmetry.space_group_name_H-M   'P 1'
#
loop_
_entity.id
_entity.type
_entity.pdbx_description
1 polymer ?
#
loop_
_entity_poly.entity_id
_entity_poly.type
_entity_poly.pdbx_seq_one_letter_code
_entity_poly.pdbx_strand_id
1 'polypeptide(L)'
;YIENRDSIPILKSIGVSTLISDSGVVRYKIISEDWFIYDKKDPPYWSFEKGLFIEKFDEEYHVEAFISCDTAYYYDTKKLWELRGRVFVKNLKGETFKTSLLYWDQAIHEIYSDRYMEIRGETELQGYNFRSNESMTDYKIHSSKGAFPFKEETKEPIYTDELWRCAPSPLIENDIQYGER
;
A
#
# COMPACT_ATOMS: atom_id res chain seq x y z
N TYR A 1 35.60 -15.39 5.43
CA TYR A 1 34.74 -14.32 4.89
C TYR A 1 33.76 -13.94 6.02
N ILE A 2 33.99 -12.83 6.70
CA ILE A 2 33.06 -12.31 7.68
C ILE A 2 32.07 -11.49 6.87
N GLU A 3 30.92 -12.08 6.54
CA GLU A 3 29.78 -11.30 6.03
C GLU A 3 29.44 -10.25 7.07
N ASN A 4 29.34 -9.00 6.62
CA ASN A 4 28.99 -7.89 7.50
C ASN A 4 27.60 -8.16 8.07
N ARG A 5 27.52 -8.48 9.35
CA ARG A 5 26.30 -8.88 10.07
C ARG A 5 25.17 -7.83 9.94
N ASP A 6 25.55 -6.59 9.68
CA ASP A 6 24.61 -5.48 9.50
C ASP A 6 23.85 -5.52 8.16
N SER A 7 24.30 -6.37 7.23
CA SER A 7 23.71 -6.54 5.89
C SER A 7 22.72 -7.72 5.83
N ILE A 8 22.66 -8.54 6.87
CA ILE A 8 21.83 -9.76 6.89
C ILE A 8 20.52 -9.46 7.62
N PRO A 9 19.35 -9.78 7.03
CA PRO A 9 18.09 -9.66 7.75
C PRO A 9 18.02 -10.65 8.91
N ILE A 10 17.44 -10.23 10.03
CA ILE A 10 17.15 -11.10 11.18
C ILE A 10 16.01 -12.07 10.88
N LEU A 11 15.10 -11.67 10.02
CA LEU A 11 13.98 -12.47 9.52
C LEU A 11 13.94 -12.42 8.01
N LYS A 12 13.75 -13.60 7.40
CA LYS A 12 13.44 -13.76 6.00
C LYS A 12 12.26 -14.70 5.84
N SER A 13 11.14 -14.19 5.34
CA SER A 13 9.95 -14.97 5.05
C SER A 13 9.59 -14.89 3.57
N ILE A 14 9.07 -15.98 3.02
CA ILE A 14 8.64 -16.09 1.62
C ILE A 14 7.21 -16.58 1.61
N GLY A 15 6.37 -15.98 0.75
CA GLY A 15 4.95 -16.34 0.65
C GLY A 15 4.19 -15.95 1.92
N VAL A 16 4.17 -14.66 2.27
CA VAL A 16 3.62 -14.16 3.52
C VAL A 16 2.15 -13.80 3.36
N SER A 17 1.31 -14.29 4.26
CA SER A 17 -0.03 -13.78 4.52
C SER A 17 -0.20 -13.68 6.03
N THR A 18 -0.34 -12.47 6.55
CA THR A 18 -0.38 -12.22 7.99
C THR A 18 -1.38 -11.13 8.37
N LEU A 19 -1.92 -11.26 9.57
CA LEU A 19 -2.76 -10.25 10.20
C LEU A 19 -1.93 -9.47 11.23
N ILE A 20 -2.05 -8.15 11.20
CA ILE A 20 -1.42 -7.27 12.18
C ILE A 20 -2.50 -6.66 13.05
N SER A 21 -2.36 -6.85 14.36
CA SER A 21 -3.24 -6.27 15.35
C SER A 21 -2.53 -5.19 16.15
N ASP A 22 -3.28 -4.18 16.52
CA ASP A 22 -2.89 -3.17 17.49
C ASP A 22 -3.92 -3.13 18.62
N SER A 23 -3.43 -3.19 19.86
CA SER A 23 -4.27 -3.15 21.06
C SER A 23 -5.41 -4.20 21.05
N GLY A 24 -5.13 -5.38 20.49
CA GLY A 24 -6.09 -6.50 20.41
C GLY A 24 -7.10 -6.42 19.28
N VAL A 25 -7.05 -5.40 18.43
CA VAL A 25 -7.90 -5.25 17.24
C VAL A 25 -7.06 -5.49 16.00
N VAL A 26 -7.54 -6.35 15.10
CA VAL A 26 -6.88 -6.57 13.80
C VAL A 26 -7.06 -5.31 12.94
N ARG A 27 -5.93 -4.73 12.53
CA ARG A 27 -5.92 -3.48 11.76
C ARG A 27 -5.58 -3.69 10.29
N TYR A 28 -4.70 -4.66 10.01
CA TYR A 28 -4.18 -4.87 8.66
C TYR A 28 -4.04 -6.34 8.35
N LYS A 29 -4.26 -6.69 7.09
CA LYS A 29 -3.79 -7.94 6.50
C LYS A 29 -2.74 -7.62 5.46
N ILE A 30 -1.59 -8.24 5.56
CA ILE A 30 -0.46 -8.08 4.65
C ILE A 30 -0.27 -9.36 3.87
N ILE A 31 -0.20 -9.23 2.54
CA ILE A 31 0.14 -10.31 1.62
C ILE A 31 1.36 -9.87 0.81
N SER A 32 2.41 -10.67 0.78
CA SER A 32 3.63 -10.40 0.02
C SER A 32 4.35 -11.68 -0.37
N GLU A 33 5.10 -11.65 -1.47
CA GLU A 33 5.98 -12.77 -1.83
C GLU A 33 7.21 -12.86 -0.94
N ASP A 34 7.68 -11.75 -0.40
CA ASP A 34 8.82 -11.69 0.50
C ASP A 34 8.60 -10.70 1.65
N TRP A 35 9.26 -10.96 2.76
CA TRP A 35 9.32 -10.05 3.90
C TRP A 35 10.66 -10.25 4.61
N PHE A 36 11.48 -9.20 4.64
CA PHE A 36 12.75 -9.17 5.33
C PHE A 36 12.74 -8.12 6.43
N ILE A 37 13.32 -8.44 7.57
CA ILE A 37 13.49 -7.52 8.69
C ILE A 37 14.97 -7.28 8.92
N TYR A 38 15.38 -6.00 8.86
CA TYR A 38 16.73 -5.54 9.12
C TYR A 38 16.77 -4.73 10.42
N ASP A 39 17.15 -5.38 11.51
CA ASP A 39 17.18 -4.79 12.85
C ASP A 39 18.49 -4.03 13.13
N LYS A 40 19.57 -4.34 12.41
CA LYS A 40 20.90 -3.73 12.57
C LYS A 40 21.15 -2.54 11.65
N LYS A 41 20.22 -2.23 10.77
CA LYS A 41 20.30 -1.02 9.96
C LYS A 41 19.92 0.20 10.79
N ASP A 42 20.42 1.37 10.41
CA ASP A 42 20.06 2.65 11.00
C ASP A 42 19.43 3.57 9.94
N PRO A 43 18.12 3.82 10.02
CA PRO A 43 17.12 3.22 10.91
C PRO A 43 16.81 1.75 10.57
N PRO A 44 16.33 0.94 11.55
CA PRO A 44 15.86 -0.41 11.28
C PRO A 44 14.59 -0.37 10.43
N TYR A 45 14.43 -1.35 9.53
CA TYR A 45 13.29 -1.40 8.62
C TYR A 45 12.89 -2.81 8.21
N TRP A 46 11.65 -2.93 7.77
CA TRP A 46 11.16 -4.09 7.04
C TRP A 46 11.18 -3.79 5.55
N SER A 47 11.48 -4.77 4.71
CA SER A 47 11.37 -4.63 3.26
C SER A 47 10.49 -5.71 2.64
N PHE A 48 9.78 -5.29 1.60
CA PHE A 48 8.90 -6.09 0.76
C PHE A 48 9.26 -5.74 -0.69
N GLU A 49 10.14 -6.51 -1.31
CA GLU A 49 10.72 -6.13 -2.60
C GLU A 49 10.01 -6.74 -3.81
N LYS A 50 9.17 -7.76 -3.59
CA LYS A 50 8.45 -8.47 -4.63
C LYS A 50 6.95 -8.23 -4.64
N GLY A 51 6.55 -7.05 -4.26
CA GLY A 51 5.16 -6.66 -4.18
C GLY A 51 4.57 -6.75 -2.78
N LEU A 52 3.65 -5.83 -2.51
CA LEU A 52 2.91 -5.75 -1.26
C LEU A 52 1.44 -5.49 -1.55
N PHE A 53 0.58 -6.21 -0.86
CA PHE A 53 -0.85 -5.96 -0.78
C PHE A 53 -1.27 -5.82 0.68
N ILE A 54 -1.98 -4.74 0.99
CA ILE A 54 -2.50 -4.46 2.34
C ILE A 54 -4.01 -4.26 2.25
N GLU A 55 -4.75 -4.95 3.10
CA GLU A 55 -6.12 -4.62 3.47
C GLU A 55 -6.08 -3.91 4.83
N LYS A 56 -6.63 -2.70 4.90
CA LYS A 56 -6.81 -1.95 6.13
C LYS A 56 -8.23 -2.17 6.63
N PHE A 57 -8.39 -2.47 7.92
CA PHE A 57 -9.68 -2.69 8.56
C PHE A 57 -10.03 -1.56 9.54
N ASP A 58 -11.33 -1.31 9.67
CA ASP A 58 -11.89 -0.49 10.73
C ASP A 58 -11.98 -1.27 12.06
N GLU A 59 -12.58 -0.66 13.08
CA GLU A 59 -12.75 -1.29 14.40
C GLU A 59 -13.74 -2.44 14.39
N GLU A 60 -14.63 -2.52 13.40
CA GLU A 60 -15.64 -3.54 13.22
C GLU A 60 -15.19 -4.65 12.25
N TYR A 61 -13.90 -4.63 11.82
CA TYR A 61 -13.32 -5.59 10.89
C TYR A 61 -13.87 -5.49 9.46
N HIS A 62 -14.36 -4.33 9.06
CA HIS A 62 -14.68 -4.05 7.67
C HIS A 62 -13.46 -3.47 6.95
N VAL A 63 -13.33 -3.77 5.68
CA VAL A 63 -12.23 -3.25 4.87
C VAL A 63 -12.44 -1.77 4.59
N GLU A 64 -11.57 -0.92 5.09
CA GLU A 64 -11.56 0.53 4.84
C GLU A 64 -10.81 0.90 3.56
N ALA A 65 -9.73 0.20 3.27
CA ALA A 65 -8.91 0.50 2.12
C ALA A 65 -8.12 -0.72 1.65
N PHE A 66 -7.84 -0.75 0.35
CA PHE A 66 -6.89 -1.66 -0.28
C PHE A 66 -5.69 -0.86 -0.77
N ILE A 67 -4.50 -1.36 -0.52
CA ILE A 67 -3.25 -0.75 -0.95
C ILE A 67 -2.42 -1.82 -1.65
N SER A 68 -1.87 -1.51 -2.83
CA SER A 68 -0.90 -2.36 -3.52
C SER A 68 0.25 -1.55 -4.08
N CYS A 69 1.44 -2.13 -4.14
CA CYS A 69 2.62 -1.53 -4.73
C CYS A 69 3.65 -2.59 -5.11
N ASP A 70 4.67 -2.19 -5.89
CA ASP A 70 5.74 -3.09 -6.32
C ASP A 70 6.75 -3.35 -5.20
N THR A 71 7.05 -2.35 -4.39
CA THR A 71 8.06 -2.41 -3.32
C THR A 71 7.59 -1.57 -2.14
N ALA A 72 7.84 -2.03 -0.94
CA ALA A 72 7.53 -1.28 0.27
C ALA A 72 8.61 -1.41 1.33
N TYR A 73 8.75 -0.35 2.10
CA TYR A 73 9.59 -0.29 3.30
C TYR A 73 8.78 0.21 4.48
N TYR A 74 8.98 -0.40 5.63
CA TYR A 74 8.38 0.04 6.88
C TYR A 74 9.46 0.35 7.90
N TYR A 75 9.52 1.58 8.34
CA TYR A 75 10.43 2.07 9.37
C TYR A 75 9.73 2.06 10.73
N ASP A 76 9.96 0.99 11.50
CA ASP A 76 9.23 0.75 12.76
C ASP A 76 9.43 1.86 13.80
N THR A 77 10.63 2.41 13.92
CA THR A 77 10.93 3.52 14.84
C THR A 77 10.19 4.81 14.49
N LYS A 78 9.90 5.02 13.22
CA LYS A 78 9.19 6.21 12.70
C LYS A 78 7.70 5.96 12.49
N LYS A 79 7.26 4.70 12.55
CA LYS A 79 5.90 4.28 12.16
C LYS A 79 5.53 4.73 10.75
N LEU A 80 6.50 4.69 9.84
CA LEU A 80 6.39 5.21 8.48
C LEU A 80 6.47 4.09 7.45
N TRP A 81 5.44 3.99 6.60
CA TRP A 81 5.47 3.20 5.38
C TRP A 81 5.91 4.04 4.19
N GLU A 82 6.77 3.49 3.36
CA GLU A 82 7.17 4.03 2.08
C GLU A 82 6.82 3.02 0.99
N LEU A 83 5.85 3.37 0.15
CA LEU A 83 5.30 2.52 -0.90
C LEU A 83 5.79 3.03 -2.25
N ARG A 84 6.42 2.16 -3.04
CA ARG A 84 7.07 2.52 -4.29
C ARG A 84 6.63 1.65 -5.46
N GLY A 85 6.52 2.28 -6.62
CA GLY A 85 6.23 1.62 -7.90
C GLY A 85 4.78 1.16 -7.99
N ARG A 86 4.07 1.60 -9.03
CA ARG A 86 2.67 1.29 -9.31
C ARG A 86 1.79 1.26 -8.05
N VAL A 87 1.92 2.30 -7.23
CA VAL A 87 1.13 2.40 -6.00
C VAL A 87 -0.32 2.63 -6.37
N PHE A 88 -1.18 1.75 -5.89
CA PHE A 88 -2.61 1.80 -6.09
C PHE A 88 -3.32 1.72 -4.75
N VAL A 89 -4.26 2.63 -4.51
CA VAL A 89 -5.12 2.62 -3.32
C VAL A 89 -6.57 2.71 -3.75
N LYS A 90 -7.44 1.98 -3.09
CA LYS A 90 -8.89 2.09 -3.21
C LYS A 90 -9.48 2.27 -1.83
N ASN A 91 -10.24 3.36 -1.63
CA ASN A 91 -10.90 3.64 -0.37
C ASN A 91 -12.33 3.07 -0.31
N LEU A 92 -13.00 3.25 0.84
CA LEU A 92 -14.39 2.81 1.06
C LEU A 92 -15.40 3.42 0.08
N LYS A 93 -15.15 4.65 -0.39
CA LYS A 93 -16.02 5.35 -1.34
C LYS A 93 -15.86 4.82 -2.78
N GLY A 94 -14.94 3.86 -3.00
CA GLY A 94 -14.62 3.33 -4.32
C GLY A 94 -13.71 4.26 -5.14
N GLU A 95 -13.21 5.35 -4.56
CA GLU A 95 -12.22 6.21 -5.19
C GLU A 95 -10.88 5.49 -5.29
N THR A 96 -10.20 5.66 -6.40
CA THR A 96 -8.90 5.04 -6.66
C THR A 96 -7.82 6.10 -6.80
N PHE A 97 -6.66 5.80 -6.23
CA PHE A 97 -5.49 6.68 -6.21
C PHE A 97 -4.30 5.94 -6.81
N LYS A 98 -3.62 6.57 -7.76
CA LYS A 98 -2.48 5.99 -8.47
C LYS A 98 -1.30 6.95 -8.42
N THR A 99 -0.16 6.47 -7.98
CA THR A 99 1.09 7.23 -7.92
C THR A 99 2.30 6.31 -7.99
N SER A 100 3.49 6.87 -8.14
CA SER A 100 4.75 6.13 -8.13
C SER A 100 5.39 6.03 -6.74
N LEU A 101 4.99 6.88 -5.80
CA LEU A 101 5.52 6.92 -4.45
C LEU A 101 4.45 7.44 -3.50
N LEU A 102 4.23 6.74 -2.39
CA LEU A 102 3.29 7.13 -1.35
C LEU A 102 3.91 6.88 0.02
N TYR A 103 3.78 7.86 0.90
CA TYR A 103 4.13 7.73 2.31
C TYR A 103 2.86 7.61 3.14
N TRP A 104 2.86 6.66 4.06
CA TRP A 104 1.85 6.54 5.09
C TRP A 104 2.51 6.64 6.45
N ASP A 105 2.31 7.77 7.08
CA ASP A 105 2.86 8.12 8.39
C ASP A 105 1.82 7.87 9.47
N GLN A 106 1.99 6.77 10.19
CA GLN A 106 1.08 6.36 11.26
C GLN A 106 1.26 7.20 12.53
N ALA A 107 2.40 7.88 12.68
CA ALA A 107 2.64 8.73 13.86
C ALA A 107 1.81 10.03 13.82
N ILE A 108 1.58 10.56 12.63
CA ILE A 108 0.77 11.77 12.42
C ILE A 108 -0.59 11.48 11.77
N HIS A 109 -0.89 10.19 11.51
CA HIS A 109 -2.14 9.73 10.86
C HIS A 109 -2.41 10.35 9.48
N GLU A 110 -1.35 10.53 8.69
CA GLU A 110 -1.44 11.11 7.35
C GLU A 110 -0.87 10.18 6.28
N ILE A 111 -1.46 10.30 5.09
CA ILE A 111 -0.92 9.73 3.85
C ILE A 111 -0.55 10.88 2.93
N TYR A 112 0.64 10.87 2.36
CA TYR A 112 1.10 11.95 1.51
C TYR A 112 2.03 11.49 0.38
N SER A 113 2.09 12.30 -0.67
CA SER A 113 3.01 12.13 -1.81
C SER A 113 3.33 13.48 -2.43
N ASP A 114 4.59 13.67 -2.82
CA ASP A 114 5.05 14.79 -3.64
C ASP A 114 5.03 14.47 -5.14
N ARG A 115 4.78 13.21 -5.50
CA ARG A 115 4.74 12.73 -6.87
C ARG A 115 3.41 13.01 -7.55
N TYR A 116 3.42 12.89 -8.88
CA TYR A 116 2.19 12.94 -9.66
C TYR A 116 1.21 11.86 -9.17
N MET A 117 -0.05 12.26 -9.02
CA MET A 117 -1.12 11.38 -8.57
C MET A 117 -2.34 11.56 -9.45
N GLU A 118 -2.96 10.46 -9.81
CA GLU A 118 -4.26 10.39 -10.45
C GLU A 118 -5.29 9.87 -9.44
N ILE A 119 -6.40 10.58 -9.31
CA ILE A 119 -7.52 10.22 -8.45
C ILE A 119 -8.74 10.05 -9.35
N ARG A 120 -9.40 8.91 -9.25
CA ARG A 120 -10.64 8.61 -9.97
C ARG A 120 -11.73 8.22 -8.98
N GLY A 121 -12.85 8.92 -9.07
CA GLY A 121 -14.05 8.71 -8.29
C GLY A 121 -15.23 9.33 -9.01
N GLU A 122 -16.08 10.06 -8.31
CA GLU A 122 -17.14 10.87 -8.95
C GLU A 122 -16.56 11.97 -9.84
N THR A 123 -15.37 12.46 -9.49
CA THR A 123 -14.58 13.41 -10.28
C THR A 123 -13.18 12.84 -10.52
N GLU A 124 -12.60 13.17 -11.67
CA GLU A 124 -11.21 12.84 -11.97
C GLU A 124 -10.33 14.04 -11.61
N LEU A 125 -9.33 13.80 -10.76
CA LEU A 125 -8.36 14.80 -10.33
C LEU A 125 -6.96 14.30 -10.61
N GLN A 126 -6.08 15.24 -10.95
CA GLN A 126 -4.67 14.95 -11.20
C GLN A 126 -3.82 16.09 -10.63
N GLY A 127 -2.67 15.75 -10.10
CA GLY A 127 -1.77 16.78 -9.56
C GLY A 127 -0.61 16.24 -8.75
N TYR A 128 -0.08 17.11 -7.93
CA TYR A 128 1.08 16.87 -7.07
C TYR A 128 0.77 17.30 -5.64
N ASN A 129 1.68 17.00 -4.72
CA ASN A 129 1.58 17.39 -3.32
C ASN A 129 0.26 16.95 -2.67
N PHE A 130 -0.02 15.67 -2.81
CA PHE A 130 -1.17 15.03 -2.20
C PHE A 130 -0.98 14.88 -0.69
N ARG A 131 -2.04 15.18 0.07
CA ARG A 131 -2.13 14.89 1.51
C ARG A 131 -3.53 14.42 1.85
N SER A 132 -3.63 13.46 2.75
CA SER A 132 -4.89 12.84 3.15
C SER A 132 -4.83 12.30 4.56
N ASN A 133 -6.01 12.07 5.16
CA ASN A 133 -6.15 11.21 6.32
C ASN A 133 -5.84 9.74 5.96
N GLU A 134 -5.69 8.88 6.96
CA GLU A 134 -5.35 7.45 6.77
C GLU A 134 -6.40 6.63 6.02
N SER A 135 -7.66 7.07 6.01
CA SER A 135 -8.74 6.41 5.28
C SER A 135 -8.86 6.91 3.83
N MET A 136 -8.05 7.91 3.45
CA MET A 136 -8.06 8.56 2.13
C MET A 136 -9.45 9.06 1.70
N THR A 137 -10.23 9.53 2.66
CA THR A 137 -11.59 10.06 2.46
C THR A 137 -11.63 11.59 2.49
N ASP A 138 -10.66 12.22 3.15
CA ASP A 138 -10.48 13.68 3.21
C ASP A 138 -9.06 14.00 2.74
N TYR A 139 -8.95 14.58 1.56
CA TYR A 139 -7.66 14.81 0.91
C TYR A 139 -7.57 16.15 0.20
N LYS A 140 -6.34 16.61 0.01
CA LYS A 140 -5.97 17.81 -0.75
C LYS A 140 -4.92 17.43 -1.79
N ILE A 141 -5.07 17.99 -2.98
CA ILE A 141 -4.12 17.85 -4.07
C ILE A 141 -3.93 19.20 -4.76
N HIS A 142 -2.70 19.52 -5.13
CA HIS A 142 -2.40 20.68 -5.95
C HIS A 142 -2.49 20.26 -7.42
N SER A 143 -3.57 20.66 -8.08
CA SER A 143 -3.67 20.48 -9.53
C SER A 143 -2.70 21.46 -10.20
N SER A 144 -1.76 20.98 -10.99
CA SER A 144 -1.01 21.85 -11.88
C SER A 144 -1.95 22.27 -13.01
N LYS A 145 -2.37 23.53 -13.06
CA LYS A 145 -2.99 24.13 -14.23
C LYS A 145 -1.92 24.36 -15.31
N GLY A 146 -1.38 23.28 -15.84
CA GLY A 146 -0.60 23.28 -17.05
C GLY A 146 -1.36 22.47 -18.08
N ALA A 147 -1.80 23.10 -19.17
CA ALA A 147 -2.30 22.37 -20.32
C ALA A 147 -1.15 21.51 -20.86
N PHE A 148 -1.13 20.24 -20.50
CA PHE A 148 -0.31 19.27 -21.19
C PHE A 148 -1.08 18.81 -22.43
N PRO A 149 -0.46 18.84 -23.63
CA PRO A 149 -1.10 18.26 -24.79
C PRO A 149 -1.33 16.77 -24.52
N PHE A 150 -2.58 16.37 -24.50
CA PHE A 150 -2.98 14.97 -24.52
C PHE A 150 -2.36 14.32 -25.75
N LYS A 151 -1.37 13.47 -25.57
CA LYS A 151 -1.19 12.35 -26.48
C LYS A 151 -2.13 11.27 -26.01
N GLU A 152 -3.20 11.07 -26.76
CA GLU A 152 -3.95 9.82 -26.73
C GLU A 152 -3.01 8.69 -27.16
N GLU A 153 -2.23 8.16 -26.25
CA GLU A 153 -1.84 6.78 -26.33
C GLU A 153 -2.87 6.00 -25.54
N THR A 154 -3.84 5.46 -26.26
CA THR A 154 -4.73 4.38 -25.87
C THR A 154 -3.87 3.14 -25.54
N LYS A 155 -3.17 3.19 -24.43
CA LYS A 155 -2.80 2.00 -23.68
C LYS A 155 -3.70 2.01 -22.49
N GLU A 156 -4.71 1.13 -22.53
CA GLU A 156 -5.45 0.78 -21.34
C GLU A 156 -4.47 0.59 -20.19
N PRO A 157 -4.67 1.26 -19.05
CA PRO A 157 -3.80 1.03 -17.92
C PRO A 157 -3.87 -0.46 -17.61
N ILE A 158 -2.71 -1.10 -17.45
CA ILE A 158 -2.55 -2.50 -17.03
C ILE A 158 -3.05 -2.65 -15.57
N TYR A 159 -4.22 -2.11 -15.28
CA TYR A 159 -4.93 -2.22 -14.01
C TYR A 159 -6.22 -3.03 -14.18
N THR A 160 -6.24 -3.92 -15.16
CA THR A 160 -7.16 -5.04 -15.23
C THR A 160 -6.80 -6.04 -14.12
N ASP A 161 -7.70 -6.92 -13.78
CA ASP A 161 -7.63 -7.99 -12.76
C ASP A 161 -6.27 -8.71 -12.56
N GLU A 162 -5.27 -8.42 -13.40
CA GLU A 162 -3.94 -9.00 -13.33
C GLU A 162 -3.07 -8.47 -12.18
N LEU A 163 -3.36 -7.30 -11.62
CA LEU A 163 -2.65 -6.82 -10.41
C LEU A 163 -2.96 -7.69 -9.19
N TRP A 164 -4.10 -8.36 -9.19
CA TRP A 164 -4.46 -9.34 -8.19
C TRP A 164 -3.67 -10.65 -8.32
N ARG A 165 -3.00 -10.88 -9.47
CA ARG A 165 -2.19 -12.07 -9.73
C ARG A 165 -0.78 -11.98 -9.16
N CYS A 166 -0.32 -10.81 -8.71
CA CYS A 166 0.93 -10.68 -7.95
C CYS A 166 0.76 -11.02 -6.47
N ALA A 167 -0.48 -11.08 -5.97
CA ALA A 167 -0.75 -11.71 -4.69
C ALA A 167 -0.57 -13.22 -4.85
N PRO A 168 0.14 -13.91 -3.94
CA PRO A 168 0.17 -15.38 -3.96
C PRO A 168 -1.27 -15.87 -4.01
N SER A 169 -1.53 -16.85 -4.88
CA SER A 169 -2.87 -17.41 -5.11
C SER A 169 -3.66 -17.49 -3.83
N PRO A 170 -4.86 -16.95 -3.78
CA PRO A 170 -5.64 -16.96 -2.56
C PRO A 170 -5.98 -18.41 -2.21
N LEU A 171 -5.36 -18.93 -1.17
CA LEU A 171 -5.92 -20.05 -0.40
C LEU A 171 -7.23 -19.64 0.31
N ILE A 172 -7.89 -18.60 -0.20
CA ILE A 172 -9.00 -17.92 0.49
C ILE A 172 -10.36 -18.25 -0.11
N GLU A 173 -10.42 -19.02 -1.20
CA GLU A 173 -11.74 -19.28 -1.82
C GLU A 173 -12.60 -20.32 -1.08
N ASN A 174 -12.11 -20.99 -0.03
CA ASN A 174 -12.86 -22.13 0.53
C ASN A 174 -13.37 -21.99 1.97
N ASP A 175 -13.18 -20.87 2.68
CA ASP A 175 -13.58 -20.81 4.09
C ASP A 175 -14.52 -19.66 4.51
N ILE A 176 -15.15 -18.96 3.58
CA ILE A 176 -16.25 -18.06 3.93
C ILE A 176 -17.56 -18.62 3.40
N GLN A 177 -18.04 -19.69 4.00
CA GLN A 177 -19.45 -19.98 4.04
C GLN A 177 -20.10 -19.07 5.08
N TYR A 178 -20.70 -17.97 4.63
CA TYR A 178 -21.69 -17.27 5.45
C TYR A 178 -22.88 -18.22 5.65
N GLY A 179 -22.99 -18.78 6.83
CA GLY A 179 -24.19 -19.48 7.25
C GLY A 179 -25.34 -18.49 7.34
N GLU A 180 -26.27 -18.59 6.42
CA GLU A 180 -27.62 -18.06 6.59
C GLU A 180 -28.28 -18.79 7.76
N ARG A 181 -28.61 -18.02 8.82
CA ARG A 181 -29.79 -18.25 9.69
C ARG A 181 -30.18 -16.93 10.35
#